data_9232cd19e22ffd5dfdaf8a80e62fd8a7
#
_entry.id   9232cd19e22ffd5dfdaf8a80e62fd8a7
#
_cell.length_a   1.000
_cell.length_b   1.000
_cell.length_c   1.000
_cell.angle_alpha   90.00
_cell.angle_beta   90.00
_cell.angle_gamma   90.00
#
_symmetry.space_group_name_H-M   'P 1'
#
loop_
_entity.id
_entity.type
_entity.pdbx_description
1 polymer ?
#
loop_
_entity_poly.entity_id
_entity_poly.type
_entity_poly.pdbx_seq_one_letter_code
_entity_poly.pdbx_strand_id
1 'polypeptide(L)'
;MKKNDRSNKMYLEDIQLAMSRIAEYTTGLDFDHFKKDYKTVDAVIRNFEIIGEAAKRVDDQIKQMYPDIPWEEMYYLRNRVSHEYFGIDYEIIWDVASNYLPQNKLQIDEIIEKEITDY
;
A
#
# COMPACT_ATOMS: atom_id res chain seq x y z
N MET A 1 14.28 -17.67 15.48
CA MET A 1 13.75 -16.82 14.42
C MET A 1 14.83 -15.92 13.85
N LYS A 2 14.86 -15.80 12.55
CA LYS A 2 15.85 -14.97 11.89
C LYS A 2 15.47 -13.50 11.98
N LYS A 3 16.48 -12.64 12.03
CA LYS A 3 16.29 -11.20 12.10
C LYS A 3 15.46 -10.66 10.91
N ASN A 4 15.72 -11.20 9.72
CA ASN A 4 15.03 -10.77 8.52
C ASN A 4 13.52 -11.10 8.56
N ASP A 5 13.17 -12.22 9.17
CA ASP A 5 11.76 -12.60 9.29
C ASP A 5 10.99 -11.60 10.16
N ARG A 6 11.61 -11.14 11.23
CA ARG A 6 10.99 -10.14 12.09
C ARG A 6 10.79 -8.81 11.38
N SER A 7 11.80 -8.38 10.62
CA SER A 7 11.70 -7.14 9.85
C SER A 7 10.65 -7.25 8.77
N ASN A 8 10.59 -8.38 8.07
CA ASN A 8 9.58 -8.61 7.04
C ASN A 8 8.17 -8.56 7.63
N LYS A 9 7.98 -9.14 8.81
CA LYS A 9 6.70 -9.07 9.51
C LYS A 9 6.27 -7.62 9.70
N MET A 10 7.17 -6.77 10.21
CA MET A 10 6.89 -5.35 10.43
C MET A 10 6.48 -4.65 9.15
N TYR A 11 7.25 -4.84 8.08
CA TYR A 11 6.98 -4.14 6.82
C TYR A 11 5.68 -4.62 6.18
N LEU A 12 5.42 -5.92 6.23
CA LEU A 12 4.17 -6.45 5.67
C LEU A 12 2.96 -5.98 6.47
N GLU A 13 3.09 -5.91 7.79
CA GLU A 13 2.01 -5.39 8.62
C GLU A 13 1.78 -3.90 8.41
N ASP A 14 2.85 -3.14 8.18
CA ASP A 14 2.73 -1.72 7.83
C ASP A 14 1.95 -1.54 6.52
N ILE A 15 2.24 -2.37 5.53
CA ILE A 15 1.52 -2.34 4.26
C ILE A 15 0.05 -2.70 4.48
N GLN A 16 -0.20 -3.76 5.21
CA GLN A 16 -1.56 -4.24 5.50
C GLN A 16 -2.40 -3.16 6.19
N LEU A 17 -1.82 -2.53 7.21
CA LEU A 17 -2.52 -1.49 7.96
C LEU A 17 -2.78 -0.27 7.08
N ALA A 18 -1.79 0.15 6.29
CA ALA A 18 -1.96 1.29 5.40
C ALA A 18 -3.06 1.04 4.37
N MET A 19 -3.11 -0.16 3.80
CA MET A 19 -4.16 -0.52 2.85
C MET A 19 -5.54 -0.52 3.52
N SER A 20 -5.62 -1.02 4.75
CA SER A 20 -6.87 -1.02 5.51
C SER A 20 -7.37 0.39 5.78
N ARG A 21 -6.45 1.29 6.12
CA ARG A 21 -6.80 2.69 6.36
C ARG A 21 -7.29 3.38 5.10
N ILE A 22 -6.64 3.13 3.98
CA ILE A 22 -7.09 3.70 2.71
C ILE A 22 -8.51 3.24 2.38
N ALA A 23 -8.79 1.95 2.55
CA ALA A 23 -10.13 1.41 2.33
C ALA A 23 -11.15 2.10 3.24
N GLU A 24 -10.81 2.29 4.50
CA GLU A 24 -11.69 2.96 5.46
C GLU A 24 -11.95 4.40 5.06
N TYR A 25 -10.90 5.14 4.70
CA TYR A 25 -11.04 6.56 4.35
C TYR A 25 -11.86 6.78 3.09
N THR A 26 -11.84 5.84 2.16
CA THR A 26 -12.53 6.00 0.88
C THR A 26 -13.91 5.35 0.85
N THR A 27 -14.27 4.59 1.88
CA THR A 27 -15.56 3.93 1.96
C THR A 27 -16.70 4.96 1.86
N GLY A 28 -17.64 4.70 0.97
CA GLY A 28 -18.82 5.55 0.82
C GLY A 28 -18.59 6.79 -0.02
N LEU A 29 -17.37 7.01 -0.51
CA LEU A 29 -17.08 8.15 -1.37
C LEU A 29 -17.11 7.74 -2.83
N ASP A 30 -17.49 8.66 -3.70
CA ASP A 30 -17.22 8.55 -5.12
C ASP A 30 -16.05 9.46 -5.47
N PHE A 31 -15.62 9.45 -6.72
CA PHE A 31 -14.49 10.25 -7.14
C PHE A 31 -14.68 11.74 -6.90
N ASP A 32 -15.85 12.25 -7.21
CA ASP A 32 -16.09 13.69 -7.07
C ASP A 32 -16.01 14.14 -5.60
N HIS A 33 -16.56 13.35 -4.69
CA HIS A 33 -16.46 13.66 -3.27
C HIS A 33 -15.04 13.49 -2.74
N PHE A 34 -14.37 12.42 -3.17
CA PHE A 34 -12.97 12.20 -2.79
C PHE A 34 -12.09 13.39 -3.18
N LYS A 35 -12.21 13.81 -4.43
CA LYS A 35 -11.40 14.90 -4.98
C LYS A 35 -11.53 16.19 -4.20
N LYS A 36 -12.72 16.45 -3.65
CA LYS A 36 -13.01 17.67 -2.91
C LYS A 36 -12.64 17.58 -1.43
N ASP A 37 -12.40 16.39 -0.93
CA ASP A 37 -12.09 16.15 0.48
C ASP A 37 -10.59 16.09 0.68
N TYR A 38 -9.96 17.28 0.81
CA TYR A 38 -8.50 17.34 0.88
C TYR A 38 -7.93 16.58 2.09
N LYS A 39 -8.67 16.50 3.19
CA LYS A 39 -8.19 15.75 4.36
C LYS A 39 -8.08 14.27 4.06
N THR A 40 -9.09 13.72 3.40
CA THR A 40 -9.07 12.32 2.98
C THR A 40 -7.97 12.08 1.94
N VAL A 41 -7.85 12.96 0.96
CA VAL A 41 -6.79 12.87 -0.05
C VAL A 41 -5.42 12.84 0.61
N ASP A 42 -5.16 13.77 1.52
CA ASP A 42 -3.86 13.84 2.21
C ASP A 42 -3.60 12.57 3.02
N ALA A 43 -4.61 12.04 3.69
CA ALA A 43 -4.48 10.81 4.48
C ALA A 43 -4.18 9.61 3.58
N VAL A 44 -4.83 9.53 2.43
CA VAL A 44 -4.59 8.44 1.46
C VAL A 44 -3.17 8.54 0.91
N ILE A 45 -2.73 9.73 0.54
CA ILE A 45 -1.36 9.94 0.04
C ILE A 45 -0.33 9.51 1.08
N ARG A 46 -0.54 9.89 2.33
CA ARG A 46 0.37 9.50 3.41
C ARG A 46 0.47 7.98 3.51
N ASN A 47 -0.64 7.29 3.38
CA ASN A 47 -0.63 5.83 3.44
C ASN A 47 -0.02 5.20 2.19
N PHE A 48 -0.14 5.84 1.02
CA PHE A 48 0.58 5.40 -0.17
C PHE A 48 2.09 5.48 0.04
N GLU A 49 2.56 6.54 0.70
CA GLU A 49 3.99 6.68 1.02
C GLU A 49 4.44 5.57 1.97
N ILE A 50 3.64 5.24 2.96
CA ILE A 50 3.94 4.15 3.90
C ILE A 50 4.04 2.83 3.14
N ILE A 51 3.10 2.54 2.25
CA ILE A 51 3.12 1.32 1.45
C ILE A 51 4.39 1.26 0.62
N GLY A 52 4.75 2.35 -0.05
CA GLY A 52 5.93 2.40 -0.91
C GLY A 52 7.22 2.15 -0.13
N GLU A 53 7.37 2.80 1.01
CA GLU A 53 8.54 2.63 1.85
C GLU A 53 8.66 1.20 2.38
N ALA A 54 7.56 0.65 2.87
CA ALA A 54 7.56 -0.69 3.42
C ALA A 54 7.80 -1.73 2.32
N ALA A 55 7.17 -1.57 1.16
CA ALA A 55 7.34 -2.50 0.05
C ALA A 55 8.80 -2.58 -0.40
N LYS A 56 9.49 -1.44 -0.39
CA LYS A 56 10.91 -1.41 -0.74
C LYS A 56 11.75 -2.26 0.21
N ARG A 57 11.37 -2.32 1.48
CA ARG A 57 12.16 -2.95 2.52
C ARG A 57 11.87 -4.43 2.76
N VAL A 58 10.81 -4.95 2.16
CA VAL A 58 10.54 -6.40 2.22
C VAL A 58 11.66 -7.13 1.47
N ASP A 59 12.13 -8.25 2.00
CA ASP A 59 13.22 -9.01 1.41
C ASP A 59 12.88 -9.50 0.01
N ASP A 60 13.90 -9.51 -0.85
CA ASP A 60 13.75 -10.01 -2.22
C ASP A 60 13.30 -11.46 -2.24
N GLN A 61 13.70 -12.24 -1.24
CA GLN A 61 13.30 -13.64 -1.16
C GLN A 61 11.78 -13.77 -1.12
N ILE A 62 11.12 -12.96 -0.30
CA ILE A 62 9.65 -12.97 -0.23
C ILE A 62 9.06 -12.46 -1.55
N LYS A 63 9.63 -11.40 -2.10
CA LYS A 63 9.13 -10.84 -3.36
C LYS A 63 9.19 -11.87 -4.50
N GLN A 64 10.24 -12.68 -4.53
CA GLN A 64 10.38 -13.73 -5.54
C GLN A 64 9.38 -14.86 -5.34
N MET A 65 9.00 -15.14 -4.11
CA MET A 65 7.99 -16.15 -3.80
C MET A 65 6.58 -15.72 -4.19
N TYR A 66 6.34 -14.42 -4.25
CA TYR A 66 5.02 -13.84 -4.54
C TYR A 66 5.11 -12.83 -5.68
N PRO A 67 5.50 -13.28 -6.89
CA PRO A 67 5.74 -12.36 -8.00
C PRO A 67 4.48 -11.69 -8.56
N ASP A 68 3.30 -12.21 -8.22
CA ASP A 68 2.04 -11.61 -8.66
C ASP A 68 1.70 -10.33 -7.92
N ILE A 69 2.36 -10.06 -6.81
CA ILE A 69 2.18 -8.80 -6.09
C ILE A 69 3.00 -7.73 -6.82
N PRO A 70 2.40 -6.57 -7.09
CA PRO A 70 3.10 -5.52 -7.84
C PRO A 70 4.03 -4.70 -6.94
N TRP A 71 5.11 -5.34 -6.47
CA TRP A 71 6.04 -4.71 -5.52
C TRP A 71 6.66 -3.43 -6.05
N GLU A 72 7.06 -3.43 -7.31
CA GLU A 72 7.67 -2.26 -7.92
C GLU A 72 6.69 -1.11 -8.07
N GLU A 73 5.48 -1.42 -8.53
CA GLU A 73 4.45 -0.41 -8.67
C GLU A 73 4.08 0.18 -7.32
N MET A 74 4.03 -0.65 -6.28
CA MET A 74 3.77 -0.17 -4.91
C MET A 74 4.85 0.79 -4.46
N TYR A 75 6.12 0.48 -4.76
CA TYR A 75 7.22 1.37 -4.42
C TYR A 75 7.14 2.67 -5.22
N TYR A 76 6.89 2.59 -6.53
CA TYR A 76 6.83 3.78 -7.36
C TYR A 76 5.61 4.64 -7.11
N LEU A 77 4.57 4.09 -6.52
CA LEU A 77 3.39 4.86 -6.17
C LEU A 77 3.74 6.05 -5.29
N ARG A 78 4.63 5.83 -4.32
CA ARG A 78 5.15 6.92 -3.49
C ARG A 78 5.75 8.04 -4.35
N ASN A 79 6.57 7.67 -5.33
CA ASN A 79 7.20 8.67 -6.19
C ASN A 79 6.19 9.41 -7.04
N ARG A 80 5.19 8.71 -7.55
CA ARG A 80 4.17 9.32 -8.42
C ARG A 80 3.35 10.36 -7.68
N VAL A 81 3.02 10.11 -6.41
CA VAL A 81 2.20 11.06 -5.64
C VAL A 81 3.03 12.12 -4.95
N SER A 82 4.30 11.85 -4.62
CA SER A 82 5.15 12.76 -3.86
C SER A 82 5.96 13.72 -4.74
N HIS A 83 6.20 13.38 -6.00
CA HIS A 83 7.07 14.14 -6.88
C HIS A 83 6.36 14.79 -8.06
N GLU A 84 5.06 14.91 -8.00
CA GLU A 84 4.30 15.65 -8.99
C GLU A 84 4.40 17.14 -8.68
N TYR A 85 5.13 17.86 -9.49
CA TYR A 85 5.41 19.28 -9.25
C TYR A 85 4.18 20.16 -9.41
N PHE A 86 3.24 19.74 -10.20
CA PHE A 86 2.10 20.57 -10.57
C PHE A 86 0.81 20.14 -9.90
N GLY A 87 0.95 19.28 -8.88
CA GLY A 87 -0.21 18.90 -8.11
C GLY A 87 -0.38 17.40 -8.03
N ILE A 88 -1.49 17.02 -7.43
CA ILE A 88 -1.83 15.64 -7.15
C ILE A 88 -2.64 15.09 -8.33
N ASP A 89 -2.31 13.89 -8.79
CA ASP A 89 -3.13 13.19 -9.79
C ASP A 89 -4.23 12.42 -9.07
N TYR A 90 -5.35 13.08 -8.86
CA TYR A 90 -6.48 12.51 -8.12
C TYR A 90 -7.02 11.24 -8.78
N GLU A 91 -7.03 11.21 -10.11
CA GLU A 91 -7.55 10.05 -10.83
C GLU A 91 -6.72 8.81 -10.60
N ILE A 92 -5.40 8.94 -10.63
CA ILE A 92 -4.50 7.82 -10.35
C ILE A 92 -4.69 7.33 -8.92
N ILE A 93 -4.71 8.25 -7.95
CA ILE A 93 -4.87 7.89 -6.54
C ILE A 93 -6.17 7.14 -6.33
N TRP A 94 -7.26 7.67 -6.88
CA TRP A 94 -8.57 7.06 -6.73
C TRP A 94 -8.64 5.69 -7.40
N ASP A 95 -8.08 5.57 -8.60
CA ASP A 95 -8.06 4.31 -9.34
C ASP A 95 -7.32 3.23 -8.56
N VAL A 96 -6.14 3.55 -8.06
CA VAL A 96 -5.35 2.58 -7.28
C VAL A 96 -6.09 2.19 -6.01
N ALA A 97 -6.62 3.17 -5.27
CA ALA A 97 -7.30 2.90 -4.01
C ALA A 97 -8.56 2.05 -4.22
N SER A 98 -9.28 2.27 -5.31
CA SER A 98 -10.57 1.62 -5.55
C SER A 98 -10.45 0.28 -6.26
N ASN A 99 -9.53 0.17 -7.21
CA ASN A 99 -9.51 -0.96 -8.14
C ASN A 99 -8.34 -1.92 -7.96
N TYR A 100 -7.26 -1.50 -7.28
CA TYR A 100 -6.07 -2.32 -7.14
C TYR A 100 -5.77 -2.72 -5.69
N LEU A 101 -5.84 -1.78 -4.75
CA LEU A 101 -5.47 -2.07 -3.38
C LEU A 101 -6.32 -3.13 -2.70
N PRO A 102 -7.63 -3.23 -2.94
CA PRO A 102 -8.40 -4.30 -2.28
C PRO A 102 -7.88 -5.70 -2.60
N GLN A 103 -7.51 -5.95 -3.85
CA GLN A 103 -6.94 -7.21 -4.26
C GLN A 103 -5.52 -7.40 -3.70
N ASN A 104 -4.72 -6.34 -3.76
CA ASN A 104 -3.36 -6.39 -3.24
C ASN A 104 -3.35 -6.65 -1.75
N LYS A 105 -4.33 -6.10 -1.02
CA LYS A 105 -4.43 -6.36 0.42
C LYS A 105 -4.66 -7.83 0.72
N LEU A 106 -5.51 -8.49 -0.07
CA LEU A 106 -5.74 -9.92 0.11
C LEU A 106 -4.44 -10.70 -0.10
N GLN A 107 -3.64 -10.30 -1.07
CA GLN A 107 -2.34 -10.94 -1.34
C GLN A 107 -1.38 -10.74 -0.17
N ILE A 108 -1.31 -9.53 0.39
CA ILE A 108 -0.45 -9.26 1.55
C ILE A 108 -0.93 -10.04 2.77
N ASP A 109 -2.25 -10.09 3.01
CA ASP A 109 -2.82 -10.86 4.10
C ASP A 109 -2.40 -12.33 4.02
N GLU A 110 -2.39 -12.89 2.81
CA GLU A 110 -2.00 -14.26 2.56
C GLU A 110 -0.54 -14.52 2.91
N ILE A 111 0.35 -13.60 2.56
CA ILE A 111 1.77 -13.73 2.89
C ILE A 111 1.94 -13.75 4.42
N ILE A 112 1.30 -12.84 5.10
CA ILE A 112 1.41 -12.77 6.56
C ILE A 112 0.93 -14.06 7.17
N GLU A 113 -0.19 -14.57 6.71
CA GLU A 113 -0.75 -15.80 7.23
C GLU A 113 0.15 -17.00 6.99
N LYS A 114 0.71 -17.13 5.78
CA LYS A 114 1.49 -18.32 5.40
C LYS A 114 2.93 -18.29 5.84
N GLU A 115 3.55 -17.12 5.82
CA GLU A 115 5.00 -17.02 6.01
C GLU A 115 5.40 -16.47 7.38
N ILE A 116 4.49 -15.79 8.08
CA ILE A 116 4.85 -14.97 9.23
C ILE A 116 4.02 -15.30 10.48
N THR A 117 3.29 -16.40 10.49
CA THR A 117 2.34 -16.69 11.56
C THR A 117 2.95 -17.20 12.87
N ASP A 118 4.22 -17.52 12.90
CA ASP A 118 4.83 -18.18 14.05
C ASP A 118 5.42 -17.24 15.07
N TYR A 119 4.97 -16.03 15.09
CA TYR A 119 5.47 -15.07 16.08
C TYR A 119 4.49 -14.81 17.20
#